data_576f2cc4626d18b65642d1fd8ed3570c
#
_entry.id   576f2cc4626d18b65642d1fd8ed3570c
#
_cell.length_a   1.000
_cell.length_b   1.000
_cell.length_c   1.000
_cell.angle_alpha   90.00
_cell.angle_beta   90.00
_cell.angle_gamma   90.00
#
_symmetry.space_group_name_H-M   'P 1'
#
loop_
_entity.id
_entity.type
_entity.pdbx_description
1 polymer ?
#
loop_
_entity_poly.entity_id
_entity_poly.type
_entity_poly.pdbx_seq_one_letter_code
_entity_poly.pdbx_strand_id
1 'polypeptide(L)'
;MKIFEIISSDTDYRGEHMSPDRIGGAPLYDLTVNGVYLDDVYSINGFTYYGSASDDRSDDVHNFNLIRGFHNKPNAKVAIYRAVPYAPSAEEDLSKLEVEMKKYMSRNIVPSWYRGKNWYDWAVDRREHLKSELGKESLDITINPGDWVTLSRLYAKNHGESALNGKYKILKKIVPAKFLFTDGNSLQEWGYHPN
;
A
#
# COMPACT_ATOMS: atom_id res chain seq x y z
N MET A 1 16.34 -5.17 -17.52
CA MET A 1 16.85 -5.94 -16.36
C MET A 1 15.62 -6.30 -15.53
N LYS A 2 15.23 -7.58 -15.47
CA LYS A 2 14.07 -8.01 -14.68
C LYS A 2 14.50 -8.14 -13.24
N ILE A 3 14.01 -7.26 -12.38
CA ILE A 3 14.16 -7.41 -10.94
C ILE A 3 13.19 -8.51 -10.53
N PHE A 4 13.72 -9.69 -10.25
CA PHE A 4 12.99 -10.72 -9.52
C PHE A 4 13.08 -10.33 -8.04
N GLU A 5 12.03 -9.69 -7.50
CA GLU A 5 11.86 -9.63 -6.05
C GLU A 5 11.74 -11.07 -5.55
N ILE A 6 12.71 -11.47 -4.76
CA ILE A 6 12.68 -12.72 -4.01
C ILE A 6 11.58 -12.51 -2.97
N ILE A 7 10.42 -13.12 -3.19
CA ILE A 7 9.41 -13.27 -2.16
C ILE A 7 10.02 -14.21 -1.13
N SER A 8 10.60 -13.65 -0.06
CA SER A 8 10.96 -14.45 1.09
C SER A 8 9.68 -15.04 1.67
N SER A 9 9.76 -16.26 2.14
CA SER A 9 8.65 -17.03 2.72
C SER A 9 8.07 -16.45 4.02
N ASP A 10 8.55 -15.28 4.44
CA ASP A 10 7.97 -14.51 5.53
C ASP A 10 6.89 -13.58 4.98
N THR A 11 5.72 -13.63 5.60
CA THR A 11 4.48 -12.88 5.33
C THR A 11 4.62 -11.35 5.38
N ASP A 12 5.83 -10.82 5.32
CA ASP A 12 6.18 -9.43 5.61
C ASP A 12 6.74 -8.76 4.35
N TYR A 13 5.85 -8.19 3.53
CA TYR A 13 6.26 -7.31 2.43
C TYR A 13 6.77 -6.00 3.04
N ARG A 14 8.08 -5.90 3.23
CA ARG A 14 8.79 -4.67 3.61
C ARG A 14 9.65 -4.22 2.44
N GLY A 15 9.61 -2.92 2.13
CA GLY A 15 10.58 -2.31 1.21
C GLY A 15 12.00 -2.37 1.78
N GLU A 16 12.99 -2.10 0.94
CA GLU A 16 14.42 -2.12 1.33
C GLU A 16 14.79 -1.10 2.42
N HIS A 17 13.95 -0.09 2.67
CA HIS A 17 14.18 0.98 3.64
C HIS A 17 13.38 0.75 4.91
N MET A 18 14.05 0.84 6.04
CA MET A 18 13.40 0.80 7.35
C MET A 18 12.51 2.04 7.53
N SER A 19 11.31 1.81 8.07
CA SER A 19 10.39 2.92 8.38
C SER A 19 10.92 3.75 9.58
N PRO A 20 10.62 5.06 9.64
CA PRO A 20 10.99 5.90 10.78
C PRO A 20 10.44 5.35 12.08
N ASP A 21 11.25 5.40 13.12
CA ASP A 21 10.92 4.93 14.46
C ASP A 21 11.08 6.03 15.53
N ARG A 22 11.05 5.64 16.79
CA ARG A 22 11.17 6.54 17.94
C ARG A 22 12.56 7.14 18.12
N ILE A 23 13.61 6.51 17.59
CA ILE A 23 14.99 6.87 17.91
C ILE A 23 15.39 8.15 17.18
N GLY A 24 15.01 8.28 15.93
CA GLY A 24 15.31 9.47 15.11
C GLY A 24 14.09 10.22 14.61
N GLY A 25 12.91 9.61 14.68
CA GLY A 25 11.68 10.17 14.15
C GLY A 25 10.89 11.02 15.17
N ALA A 26 9.98 11.83 14.66
CA ALA A 26 9.00 12.59 15.43
C ALA A 26 7.64 11.89 15.38
N PRO A 27 6.94 11.75 16.52
CA PRO A 27 5.62 11.11 16.55
C PRO A 27 4.55 12.04 15.96
N LEU A 28 3.50 11.47 15.36
CA LEU A 28 2.40 12.23 14.73
C LEU A 28 1.77 13.29 15.65
N TYR A 29 1.75 13.04 16.95
CA TYR A 29 1.18 14.01 17.90
C TYR A 29 2.12 15.18 18.27
N ASP A 30 3.41 15.07 17.93
CA ASP A 30 4.39 16.15 18.14
C ASP A 30 5.56 16.02 17.15
N LEU A 31 5.46 16.74 16.05
CA LEU A 31 6.44 16.72 14.97
C LEU A 31 7.75 17.47 15.30
N THR A 32 7.80 18.19 16.42
CA THR A 32 8.99 18.94 16.83
C THR A 32 9.97 18.09 17.64
N VAL A 33 9.54 16.92 18.06
CA VAL A 33 10.41 15.95 18.76
C VAL A 33 11.63 15.64 17.88
N ASN A 34 12.78 15.52 18.51
CA ASN A 34 14.09 15.31 17.87
C ASN A 34 14.48 16.41 16.85
N GLY A 35 13.78 17.54 16.79
CA GLY A 35 14.03 18.60 15.82
C GLY A 35 13.71 18.23 14.38
N VAL A 36 12.83 17.26 14.17
CA VAL A 36 12.45 16.78 12.82
C VAL A 36 11.77 17.90 12.04
N TYR A 37 10.83 18.62 12.66
CA TYR A 37 10.22 19.83 12.09
C TYR A 37 10.30 20.98 13.10
N LEU A 38 10.16 22.22 12.61
CA LEU A 38 9.98 23.39 13.46
C LEU A 38 8.50 23.57 13.81
N ASP A 39 8.21 24.38 14.84
CA ASP A 39 6.85 24.67 15.31
C ASP A 39 5.92 25.22 14.23
N ASP A 40 6.48 25.87 13.21
CA ASP A 40 5.74 26.44 12.09
C ASP A 40 5.09 25.37 11.20
N VAL A 41 5.45 24.08 11.35
CA VAL A 41 4.75 22.95 10.69
C VAL A 41 3.27 22.93 11.05
N TYR A 42 2.90 23.41 12.24
CA TYR A 42 1.50 23.51 12.66
C TYR A 42 0.82 24.82 12.25
N SER A 43 1.55 25.75 11.65
CA SER A 43 0.99 27.02 11.17
C SER A 43 0.01 26.81 10.00
N ILE A 44 -0.77 27.84 9.70
CA ILE A 44 -1.69 27.82 8.57
C ILE A 44 -0.95 27.67 7.22
N ASN A 45 0.31 28.12 7.17
CA ASN A 45 1.16 28.07 5.99
C ASN A 45 2.11 26.86 5.98
N GLY A 46 2.06 25.99 6.98
CA GLY A 46 2.94 24.82 7.08
C GLY A 46 2.92 23.94 5.83
N PHE A 47 1.75 23.77 5.21
CA PHE A 47 1.63 23.00 3.97
C PHE A 47 2.43 23.62 2.79
N THR A 48 2.64 24.93 2.79
CA THR A 48 3.40 25.64 1.73
C THR A 48 4.89 25.32 1.80
N TYR A 49 5.41 25.12 3.01
CA TYR A 49 6.84 24.88 3.26
C TYR A 49 7.18 23.38 3.31
N TYR A 50 6.28 22.55 3.84
CA TYR A 50 6.54 21.14 4.13
C TYR A 50 5.66 20.18 3.30
N GLY A 51 4.71 20.69 2.50
CA GLY A 51 3.92 19.91 1.57
C GLY A 51 4.76 19.37 0.41
N SER A 52 4.29 18.31 -0.21
CA SER A 52 4.92 17.82 -1.44
C SER A 52 4.69 18.82 -2.58
N ALA A 53 5.63 18.87 -3.51
CA ALA A 53 5.48 19.66 -4.75
C ALA A 53 4.53 18.98 -5.76
N SER A 54 3.63 18.11 -5.28
CA SER A 54 2.70 17.38 -6.14
C SER A 54 1.64 18.32 -6.75
N ASP A 55 1.21 18.03 -7.96
CA ASP A 55 0.16 18.79 -8.64
C ASP A 55 -1.20 18.69 -7.94
N ASP A 56 -1.42 17.67 -7.10
CA ASP A 56 -2.62 17.49 -6.30
C ASP A 56 -2.45 18.02 -4.86
N ARG A 57 -2.55 19.34 -4.73
CA ARG A 57 -2.50 20.03 -3.44
C ARG A 57 -3.66 19.68 -2.51
N SER A 58 -4.73 19.09 -3.02
CA SER A 58 -5.92 18.78 -2.20
C SER A 58 -5.63 17.71 -1.16
N ASP A 59 -4.84 16.68 -1.52
CA ASP A 59 -4.44 15.62 -0.61
C ASP A 59 -3.43 16.13 0.44
N ASP A 60 -2.51 17.01 0.05
CA ASP A 60 -1.57 17.64 0.98
C ASP A 60 -2.31 18.49 2.02
N VAL A 61 -3.25 19.33 1.61
CA VAL A 61 -4.07 20.16 2.52
C VAL A 61 -4.86 19.26 3.49
N HIS A 62 -5.46 18.19 2.98
CA HIS A 62 -6.18 17.22 3.81
C HIS A 62 -5.25 16.59 4.85
N ASN A 63 -4.08 16.14 4.44
CA ASN A 63 -3.07 15.50 5.29
C ASN A 63 -2.57 16.46 6.39
N PHE A 64 -2.26 17.72 6.03
CA PHE A 64 -1.89 18.75 6.99
C PHE A 64 -2.98 19.04 8.02
N ASN A 65 -4.24 19.09 7.60
CA ASN A 65 -5.35 19.27 8.52
C ASN A 65 -5.48 18.10 9.50
N LEU A 66 -5.26 16.86 9.04
CA LEU A 66 -5.20 15.69 9.91
C LEU A 66 -4.05 15.82 10.92
N ILE A 67 -2.83 16.09 10.46
CA ILE A 67 -1.64 16.25 11.31
C ILE A 67 -1.88 17.29 12.41
N ARG A 68 -2.37 18.48 12.04
CA ARG A 68 -2.73 19.53 13.01
C ARG A 68 -3.82 19.08 13.99
N GLY A 69 -4.78 18.28 13.51
CA GLY A 69 -5.83 17.71 14.35
C GLY A 69 -5.33 16.75 15.42
N PHE A 70 -4.16 16.12 15.19
CA PHE A 70 -3.52 15.18 16.14
C PHE A 70 -2.49 15.83 17.06
N HIS A 71 -2.10 17.09 16.81
CA HIS A 71 -1.14 17.80 17.65
C HIS A 71 -1.56 17.74 19.15
N ASN A 72 -0.63 17.35 20.01
CA ASN A 72 -0.81 17.16 21.45
C ASN A 72 -1.88 16.10 21.85
N LYS A 73 -2.23 15.18 20.95
CA LYS A 73 -3.23 14.13 21.19
C LYS A 73 -2.65 12.72 20.98
N PRO A 74 -1.73 12.24 21.80
CA PRO A 74 -1.01 10.97 21.59
C PRO A 74 -1.92 9.74 21.52
N ASN A 75 -3.06 9.75 22.19
CA ASN A 75 -3.99 8.62 22.24
C ASN A 75 -5.16 8.76 21.27
N ALA A 76 -5.23 9.85 20.48
CA ALA A 76 -6.27 10.01 19.47
C ALA A 76 -6.15 8.90 18.41
N LYS A 77 -7.29 8.37 17.99
CA LYS A 77 -7.35 7.28 17.00
C LYS A 77 -7.24 7.85 15.60
N VAL A 78 -6.34 7.30 14.82
CA VAL A 78 -6.09 7.66 13.43
C VAL A 78 -6.20 6.44 12.53
N ALA A 79 -6.80 6.61 11.36
CA ALA A 79 -6.80 5.59 10.32
C ALA A 79 -5.50 5.67 9.53
N ILE A 80 -4.82 4.54 9.40
CA ILE A 80 -3.64 4.39 8.56
C ILE A 80 -3.92 3.45 7.41
N TYR A 81 -3.23 3.66 6.29
CA TYR A 81 -3.41 2.91 5.05
C TYR A 81 -2.07 2.43 4.52
N ARG A 82 -2.08 1.30 3.84
CA ARG A 82 -0.94 0.75 3.11
C ARG A 82 -1.42 0.03 1.87
N ALA A 83 -0.84 0.33 0.71
CA ALA A 83 -1.00 -0.51 -0.46
C ALA A 83 -0.03 -1.69 -0.35
N VAL A 84 -0.54 -2.89 -0.56
CA VAL A 84 0.25 -4.12 -0.57
C VAL A 84 -0.03 -4.89 -1.84
N PRO A 85 0.94 -5.69 -2.34
CA PRO A 85 0.70 -6.53 -3.51
C PRO A 85 -0.56 -7.36 -3.32
N TYR A 86 -1.37 -7.43 -4.36
CA TYR A 86 -2.54 -8.28 -4.40
C TYR A 86 -2.34 -9.34 -5.49
N ALA A 87 -2.18 -10.57 -5.07
CA ALA A 87 -2.36 -11.71 -5.94
C ALA A 87 -3.82 -12.20 -5.75
N PRO A 88 -4.65 -12.22 -6.80
CA PRO A 88 -5.97 -12.85 -6.72
C PRO A 88 -5.83 -14.26 -6.16
N SER A 89 -6.79 -14.71 -5.36
CA SER A 89 -6.79 -16.11 -4.92
C SER A 89 -6.90 -17.04 -6.13
N ALA A 90 -6.38 -18.26 -6.01
CA ALA A 90 -6.52 -19.23 -7.09
C ALA A 90 -7.99 -19.47 -7.48
N GLU A 91 -8.92 -19.29 -6.54
CA GLU A 91 -10.37 -19.37 -6.78
C GLU A 91 -10.89 -18.22 -7.62
N GLU A 92 -10.46 -16.96 -7.32
CA GLU A 92 -10.85 -15.78 -8.11
C GLU A 92 -10.31 -15.87 -9.54
N ASP A 93 -9.05 -16.25 -9.70
CA ASP A 93 -8.42 -16.39 -11.02
C ASP A 93 -9.05 -17.56 -11.81
N LEU A 94 -9.36 -18.67 -11.13
CA LEU A 94 -10.04 -19.80 -11.74
C LEU A 94 -11.44 -19.41 -12.21
N SER A 95 -12.21 -18.72 -11.37
CA SER A 95 -13.55 -18.23 -11.72
C SER A 95 -13.53 -17.29 -12.94
N LYS A 96 -12.59 -16.34 -12.97
CA LYS A 96 -12.41 -15.43 -14.12
C LYS A 96 -12.03 -16.19 -15.39
N LEU A 97 -11.07 -17.12 -15.27
CA LEU A 97 -10.62 -17.94 -16.39
C LEU A 97 -11.77 -18.81 -16.97
N GLU A 98 -12.58 -19.41 -16.11
CA GLU A 98 -13.72 -20.24 -16.55
C GLU A 98 -14.79 -19.43 -17.29
N VAL A 99 -15.05 -18.19 -16.85
CA VAL A 99 -15.95 -17.28 -17.57
C VAL A 99 -15.37 -16.95 -18.95
N GLU A 100 -14.08 -16.66 -19.02
CA GLU A 100 -13.41 -16.39 -20.31
C GLU A 100 -13.38 -17.63 -21.21
N MET A 101 -13.04 -18.79 -20.69
CA MET A 101 -13.07 -20.03 -21.46
C MET A 101 -14.47 -20.29 -22.04
N LYS A 102 -15.52 -20.14 -21.24
CA LYS A 102 -16.91 -20.29 -21.71
C LYS A 102 -17.23 -19.29 -22.83
N LYS A 103 -16.80 -18.04 -22.70
CA LYS A 103 -17.05 -16.97 -23.67
C LYS A 103 -16.32 -17.20 -24.99
N TYR A 104 -15.03 -17.54 -24.95
CA TYR A 104 -14.18 -17.60 -26.13
C TYR A 104 -14.19 -18.98 -26.79
N MET A 105 -14.24 -20.07 -26.02
CA MET A 105 -14.34 -21.42 -26.60
C MET A 105 -15.69 -21.64 -27.30
N SER A 106 -16.81 -21.17 -26.74
CA SER A 106 -18.12 -21.33 -27.36
C SER A 106 -18.23 -20.62 -28.71
N ARG A 107 -17.42 -19.59 -28.94
CA ARG A 107 -17.39 -18.78 -30.18
C ARG A 107 -16.24 -19.14 -31.12
N ASN A 108 -15.36 -20.06 -30.71
CA ASN A 108 -14.11 -20.38 -31.39
C ASN A 108 -13.24 -19.14 -31.71
N ILE A 109 -13.13 -18.23 -30.74
CA ILE A 109 -12.41 -16.95 -30.88
C ILE A 109 -11.26 -16.94 -29.88
N VAL A 110 -10.10 -16.42 -30.29
CA VAL A 110 -8.97 -16.14 -29.40
C VAL A 110 -9.12 -14.74 -28.83
N PRO A 111 -8.93 -14.54 -27.51
CA PRO A 111 -8.96 -13.20 -26.90
C PRO A 111 -7.94 -12.25 -27.53
N SER A 112 -8.32 -11.00 -27.80
CA SER A 112 -7.44 -10.00 -28.46
C SER A 112 -6.20 -9.63 -27.63
N TRP A 113 -6.23 -9.85 -26.32
CA TRP A 113 -5.10 -9.61 -25.41
C TRP A 113 -4.08 -10.76 -25.40
N TYR A 114 -4.46 -11.98 -25.86
CA TYR A 114 -3.57 -13.14 -25.86
C TYR A 114 -2.54 -13.03 -27.00
N ARG A 115 -1.28 -13.26 -26.69
CA ARG A 115 -0.16 -13.15 -27.65
C ARG A 115 0.58 -14.46 -27.90
N GLY A 116 0.13 -15.56 -27.27
CA GLY A 116 0.70 -16.90 -27.44
C GLY A 116 0.24 -17.58 -28.73
N LYS A 117 0.79 -18.77 -28.99
CA LYS A 117 0.48 -19.56 -30.20
C LYS A 117 -0.87 -20.30 -30.12
N ASN A 118 -1.23 -20.82 -28.94
CA ASN A 118 -2.46 -21.57 -28.74
C ASN A 118 -3.11 -21.16 -27.40
N TRP A 119 -4.17 -20.39 -27.48
CA TRP A 119 -4.90 -19.93 -26.31
C TRP A 119 -5.64 -21.06 -25.60
N TYR A 120 -6.19 -22.06 -26.36
CA TYR A 120 -6.96 -23.14 -25.76
C TYR A 120 -6.08 -24.03 -24.86
N ASP A 121 -4.92 -24.45 -25.35
CA ASP A 121 -3.99 -25.25 -24.57
C ASP A 121 -3.52 -24.47 -23.35
N TRP A 122 -3.14 -23.20 -23.53
CA TRP A 122 -2.75 -22.32 -22.42
C TRP A 122 -3.87 -22.21 -21.35
N ALA A 123 -5.13 -22.04 -21.79
CA ALA A 123 -6.25 -21.88 -20.86
C ALA A 123 -6.54 -23.18 -20.08
N VAL A 124 -6.40 -24.34 -20.72
CA VAL A 124 -6.53 -25.64 -20.07
C VAL A 124 -5.41 -25.85 -19.06
N ASP A 125 -4.16 -25.63 -19.44
CA ASP A 125 -2.99 -25.77 -18.55
C ASP A 125 -3.08 -24.80 -17.38
N ARG A 126 -3.46 -23.54 -17.64
CA ARG A 126 -3.66 -22.55 -16.58
C ARG A 126 -4.77 -22.93 -15.62
N ARG A 127 -5.87 -23.47 -16.10
CA ARG A 127 -6.97 -23.96 -15.26
C ARG A 127 -6.53 -25.09 -14.34
N GLU A 128 -5.80 -26.09 -14.86
CA GLU A 128 -5.31 -27.21 -14.04
C GLU A 128 -4.27 -26.73 -13.00
N HIS A 129 -3.41 -25.79 -13.38
CA HIS A 129 -2.49 -25.15 -12.44
C HIS A 129 -3.25 -24.44 -11.31
N LEU A 130 -4.25 -23.61 -11.63
CA LEU A 130 -5.05 -22.90 -10.62
C LEU A 130 -5.81 -23.85 -9.70
N LYS A 131 -6.32 -24.96 -10.24
CA LYS A 131 -6.94 -26.02 -9.41
C LYS A 131 -5.94 -26.66 -8.44
N SER A 132 -4.69 -26.83 -8.83
CA SER A 132 -3.64 -27.34 -7.95
C SER A 132 -3.24 -26.37 -6.84
N GLU A 133 -3.54 -25.07 -7.02
CA GLU A 133 -3.30 -24.01 -6.04
C GLU A 133 -4.51 -23.78 -5.10
N LEU A 134 -5.66 -24.41 -5.39
CA LEU A 134 -6.84 -24.29 -4.52
C LEU A 134 -6.54 -24.82 -3.10
N GLY A 135 -6.95 -24.05 -2.11
CA GLY A 135 -6.73 -24.39 -0.69
C GLY A 135 -5.33 -24.07 -0.16
N LYS A 136 -4.41 -23.57 -0.99
CA LYS A 136 -3.19 -22.94 -0.47
C LYS A 136 -3.56 -21.59 0.11
N GLU A 137 -3.19 -21.36 1.37
CA GLU A 137 -3.49 -20.09 2.05
C GLU A 137 -2.91 -18.91 1.26
N SER A 138 -3.78 -17.96 0.90
CA SER A 138 -3.32 -16.65 0.45
C SER A 138 -2.63 -15.99 1.65
N LEU A 139 -1.43 -15.49 1.47
CA LEU A 139 -0.72 -14.74 2.50
C LEU A 139 -1.62 -13.60 2.99
N ASP A 140 -2.07 -13.69 4.22
CA ASP A 140 -2.91 -12.64 4.84
C ASP A 140 -2.01 -11.49 5.29
N ILE A 141 -1.63 -10.65 4.30
CA ILE A 141 -0.77 -9.49 4.54
C ILE A 141 -1.55 -8.49 5.40
N THR A 142 -1.00 -8.16 6.55
CA THR A 142 -1.54 -7.17 7.51
C THR A 142 -0.59 -6.00 7.67
N ILE A 143 -1.05 -4.92 8.33
CA ILE A 143 -0.15 -3.82 8.74
C ILE A 143 0.53 -4.21 10.05
N ASN A 144 1.85 -4.41 10.00
CA ASN A 144 2.70 -4.87 11.09
C ASN A 144 3.59 -3.76 11.66
N PRO A 145 4.12 -3.93 12.89
CA PRO A 145 5.15 -3.02 13.41
C PRO A 145 6.35 -2.93 12.47
N GLY A 146 6.83 -1.71 12.22
CA GLY A 146 7.92 -1.42 11.29
C GLY A 146 7.49 -1.19 9.84
N ASP A 147 6.20 -1.26 9.55
CA ASP A 147 5.69 -0.98 8.21
C ASP A 147 5.63 0.52 7.92
N TRP A 148 5.89 0.86 6.65
CA TRP A 148 5.53 2.15 6.10
C TRP A 148 4.02 2.24 5.88
N VAL A 149 3.42 3.31 6.33
CA VAL A 149 1.98 3.59 6.22
C VAL A 149 1.75 5.05 5.85
N THR A 150 0.54 5.38 5.45
CA THR A 150 0.14 6.77 5.19
C THR A 150 -1.18 7.09 5.90
N LEU A 151 -1.42 8.38 6.15
CA LEU A 151 -2.70 8.89 6.64
C LEU A 151 -3.72 9.07 5.51
N SER A 152 -3.26 9.17 4.26
CA SER A 152 -4.07 9.37 3.07
C SER A 152 -4.37 8.06 2.35
N ARG A 153 -5.67 7.74 2.22
CA ARG A 153 -6.09 6.62 1.38
C ARG A 153 -5.79 6.86 -0.10
N LEU A 154 -5.82 8.13 -0.54
CA LEU A 154 -5.50 8.52 -1.92
C LEU A 154 -4.02 8.30 -2.21
N TYR A 155 -3.14 8.72 -1.29
CA TYR A 155 -1.71 8.44 -1.41
C TYR A 155 -1.41 6.94 -1.51
N ALA A 156 -2.01 6.12 -0.63
CA ALA A 156 -1.87 4.66 -0.71
C ALA A 156 -2.36 4.10 -2.06
N LYS A 157 -3.45 4.65 -2.62
CA LYS A 157 -3.95 4.28 -3.95
C LYS A 157 -2.93 4.63 -5.04
N ASN A 158 -2.43 5.87 -5.05
CA ASN A 158 -1.46 6.34 -6.05
C ASN A 158 -0.16 5.52 -6.00
N HIS A 159 0.31 5.20 -4.79
CA HIS A 159 1.44 4.29 -4.61
C HIS A 159 1.15 2.89 -5.19
N GLY A 160 -0.03 2.33 -4.95
CA GLY A 160 -0.42 1.03 -5.52
C GLY A 160 -0.50 1.04 -7.05
N GLU A 161 -1.00 2.13 -7.65
CA GLU A 161 -1.05 2.27 -9.10
C GLU A 161 0.36 2.37 -9.72
N SER A 162 1.26 3.11 -9.10
CA SER A 162 2.62 3.34 -9.63
C SER A 162 3.59 2.22 -9.28
N ALA A 163 3.81 1.95 -7.98
CA ALA A 163 4.83 1.02 -7.51
C ALA A 163 4.42 -0.45 -7.66
N LEU A 164 3.11 -0.76 -7.53
CA LEU A 164 2.58 -2.12 -7.63
C LEU A 164 1.88 -2.41 -8.96
N ASN A 165 2.06 -1.54 -9.97
CA ASN A 165 1.52 -1.69 -11.32
C ASN A 165 -0.01 -1.96 -11.34
N GLY A 166 -0.76 -1.34 -10.43
CA GLY A 166 -2.21 -1.52 -10.31
C GLY A 166 -2.64 -2.87 -9.71
N LYS A 167 -1.72 -3.73 -9.31
CA LYS A 167 -2.01 -5.03 -8.67
C LYS A 167 -1.83 -4.94 -7.16
N TYR A 168 -2.77 -4.32 -6.48
CA TYR A 168 -2.69 -4.06 -5.06
C TYR A 168 -4.05 -4.15 -4.36
N LYS A 169 -4.00 -4.35 -3.04
CA LYS A 169 -5.11 -4.07 -2.12
C LYS A 169 -4.68 -2.97 -1.14
N ILE A 170 -5.63 -2.16 -0.67
CA ILE A 170 -5.37 -1.16 0.36
C ILE A 170 -5.81 -1.74 1.70
N LEU A 171 -4.85 -1.90 2.59
CA LEU A 171 -5.10 -2.25 3.97
C LEU A 171 -5.44 -0.98 4.76
N LYS A 172 -6.29 -1.13 5.78
CA LYS A 172 -6.66 -0.06 6.72
C LYS A 172 -6.54 -0.59 8.15
N LYS A 173 -5.95 0.22 9.03
CA LYS A 173 -5.88 -0.06 10.47
C LYS A 173 -6.17 1.22 11.25
N ILE A 174 -6.75 1.11 12.44
CA ILE A 174 -6.99 2.27 13.33
C ILE A 174 -6.06 2.12 14.53
N VAL A 175 -5.22 3.13 14.74
CA VAL A 175 -4.15 3.10 15.76
C VAL A 175 -4.11 4.42 16.54
N PRO A 176 -3.52 4.47 17.75
CA PRO A 176 -3.18 5.72 18.42
C PRO A 176 -2.11 6.51 17.67
N ALA A 177 -2.23 7.84 17.65
CA ALA A 177 -1.29 8.75 16.99
C ALA A 177 0.16 8.58 17.47
N LYS A 178 0.37 8.23 18.73
CA LYS A 178 1.70 7.97 19.34
C LYS A 178 2.47 6.80 18.74
N PHE A 179 1.86 6.00 17.88
CA PHE A 179 2.48 4.86 17.23
C PHE A 179 2.97 5.14 15.81
N LEU A 180 2.85 6.40 15.37
CA LEU A 180 3.25 6.82 14.02
C LEU A 180 4.40 7.81 14.12
N PHE A 181 5.44 7.57 13.35
CA PHE A 181 6.68 8.37 13.37
C PHE A 181 7.05 8.81 11.95
N THR A 182 7.61 10.00 11.82
CA THR A 182 8.19 10.53 10.57
C THR A 182 9.64 10.95 10.83
N ASP A 183 10.49 10.82 9.82
CA ASP A 183 11.88 11.29 9.84
C ASP A 183 12.07 12.66 9.19
N GLY A 184 10.97 13.30 8.77
CA GLY A 184 10.98 14.60 8.13
C GLY A 184 11.11 14.58 6.61
N ASN A 185 11.32 13.41 6.00
CA ASN A 185 11.44 13.31 4.54
C ASN A 185 10.10 13.51 3.83
N SER A 186 9.00 13.07 4.45
CA SER A 186 7.67 13.21 3.89
C SER A 186 6.60 13.25 4.98
N LEU A 187 5.61 14.12 4.84
CA LEU A 187 4.39 14.10 5.67
C LEU A 187 3.32 13.14 5.15
N GLN A 188 3.59 12.47 4.03
CA GLN A 188 2.70 11.44 3.46
C GLN A 188 3.06 10.03 3.97
N GLU A 189 4.30 9.82 4.45
CA GLU A 189 4.83 8.51 4.81
C GLU A 189 5.23 8.44 6.28
N TRP A 190 4.78 7.39 6.94
CA TRP A 190 4.92 7.22 8.39
C TRP A 190 5.37 5.81 8.72
N GLY A 191 6.24 5.68 9.71
CA GLY A 191 6.55 4.39 10.32
C GLY A 191 5.50 4.02 11.37
N TYR A 192 5.01 2.79 11.35
CA TYR A 192 4.09 2.27 12.36
C TYR A 192 4.85 1.45 13.41
N HIS A 193 4.95 1.95 14.64
CA HIS A 193 5.65 1.32 15.77
C HIS A 193 4.81 1.37 17.05
N PRO A 194 4.01 0.34 17.34
CA PRO A 194 3.07 0.30 18.46
C PRO A 194 3.73 0.14 19.83
N ASN A 195 5.03 -0.25 19.92
CA ASN A 195 5.76 -0.53 21.17
C ASN A 195 6.96 0.38 21.36
#